data_2e2a41b042b61ecfbddccfef33f174a9
#
_entry.id   2e2a41b042b61ecfbddccfef33f174a9
#
_cell.length_a   1.000
_cell.length_b   1.000
_cell.length_c   1.000
_cell.angle_alpha   90.00
_cell.angle_beta   90.00
_cell.angle_gamma   90.00
#
_symmetry.space_group_name_H-M   'P 1'
#
loop_
_entity.id
_entity.type
_entity.pdbx_description
1 polymer ?
#
loop_
_entity_poly.entity_id
_entity_poly.type
_entity_poly.pdbx_seq_one_letter_code
_entity_poly.pdbx_strand_id
1 'polypeptide(L)'
;MPGLIPRPEAVWLAVAPVDGRLGADGLSLYVQQVLRADPCDGSAYLFRNKRGNRVKLLLWDGNGVWLCQRRLHRGHFTWPRPGEALFSLTAEQWQWLVAGVDWQRLDAPPPAGSRL
;
A
#
# COMPACT_ATOMS: atom_id res chain seq x y z
N MET A 1 1.79 12.07 12.51
CA MET A 1 2.90 12.43 13.41
C MET A 1 4.20 11.81 12.94
N PRO A 2 5.23 12.62 12.78
CA PRO A 2 6.52 12.06 12.38
C PRO A 2 7.04 11.10 13.45
N GLY A 3 7.62 10.00 13.02
CA GLY A 3 8.24 9.05 13.89
C GLY A 3 7.38 7.95 14.43
N LEU A 4 6.06 7.96 14.20
CA LEU A 4 5.21 6.85 14.61
C LEU A 4 5.42 5.62 13.75
N ILE A 5 5.60 5.80 12.45
CA ILE A 5 5.88 4.72 11.53
C ILE A 5 7.22 5.02 10.87
N PRO A 6 8.15 4.06 10.88
CA PRO A 6 9.44 4.27 10.21
C PRO A 6 9.24 4.57 8.73
N ARG A 7 10.17 5.31 8.17
CA ARG A 7 10.17 5.65 6.77
C ARG A 7 10.58 4.42 5.96
N PRO A 8 9.75 3.92 5.07
CA PRO A 8 10.17 2.79 4.24
C PRO A 8 11.17 3.23 3.18
N GLU A 9 12.06 2.32 2.80
CA GLU A 9 13.00 2.55 1.71
C GLU A 9 12.31 2.56 0.35
N ALA A 10 11.27 1.73 0.22
CA ALA A 10 10.45 1.66 -0.98
C ALA A 10 9.03 1.31 -0.58
N VAL A 11 8.08 1.66 -1.42
CA VAL A 11 6.68 1.31 -1.21
C VAL A 11 6.23 0.47 -2.40
N TRP A 12 5.85 -0.77 -2.11
CA TRP A 12 5.36 -1.71 -3.10
C TRP A 12 3.89 -1.98 -2.86
N LEU A 13 3.16 -2.09 -3.94
CA LEU A 13 1.73 -2.36 -3.88
C LEU A 13 1.48 -3.70 -4.54
N ALA A 14 0.86 -4.62 -3.79
CA ALA A 14 0.43 -5.91 -4.32
C ALA A 14 -0.82 -5.67 -5.17
N VAL A 15 -0.74 -5.99 -6.46
CA VAL A 15 -1.80 -5.63 -7.41
C VAL A 15 -3.05 -6.48 -7.19
N ALA A 16 -2.90 -7.78 -6.99
CA ALA A 16 -4.03 -8.66 -6.74
C ALA A 16 -4.59 -8.46 -5.33
N PRO A 17 -5.92 -8.55 -5.15
CA PRO A 17 -6.47 -8.44 -3.80
C PRO A 17 -6.11 -9.65 -2.96
N VAL A 18 -6.08 -9.44 -1.63
CA VAL A 18 -5.84 -10.50 -0.66
C VAL A 18 -7.06 -10.68 0.23
N ASP A 19 -7.10 -11.78 0.96
CA ASP A 19 -8.12 -11.99 2.00
C ASP A 19 -7.92 -10.92 3.08
N GLY A 20 -8.95 -10.11 3.31
CA GLY A 20 -8.88 -9.02 4.27
C GLY A 20 -8.69 -9.46 5.73
N ARG A 21 -8.78 -10.78 6.00
CA ARG A 21 -8.54 -11.31 7.34
C ARG A 21 -7.08 -11.64 7.62
N LEU A 22 -6.21 -11.59 6.61
CA LEU A 22 -4.80 -11.88 6.82
C LEU A 22 -4.16 -10.86 7.74
N GLY A 23 -3.44 -11.35 8.73
CA GLY A 23 -2.62 -10.52 9.61
C GLY A 23 -1.18 -10.46 9.13
N ALA A 24 -0.28 -10.01 10.02
CA ALA A 24 1.12 -9.80 9.67
C ALA A 24 1.79 -11.08 9.18
N ASP A 25 1.55 -12.21 9.84
CA ASP A 25 2.19 -13.48 9.43
C ASP A 25 1.69 -13.95 8.07
N GLY A 26 0.38 -13.88 7.84
CA GLY A 26 -0.19 -14.29 6.57
C GLY A 26 0.26 -13.40 5.41
N LEU A 27 0.34 -12.10 5.65
CA LEU A 27 0.81 -11.16 4.63
C LEU A 27 2.29 -11.33 4.36
N SER A 28 3.11 -11.58 5.39
CA SER A 28 4.54 -11.87 5.22
C SER A 28 4.73 -13.12 4.36
N LEU A 29 3.95 -14.15 4.62
CA LEU A 29 4.01 -15.37 3.83
C LEU A 29 3.59 -15.12 2.38
N TYR A 30 2.57 -14.30 2.16
CA TYR A 30 2.14 -13.91 0.83
C TYR A 30 3.26 -13.18 0.07
N VAL A 31 3.97 -12.26 0.74
CA VAL A 31 5.10 -11.57 0.12
C VAL A 31 6.16 -12.56 -0.33
N GLN A 32 6.48 -13.54 0.51
CA GLN A 32 7.50 -14.53 0.19
C GLN A 32 7.06 -15.48 -0.92
N GLN A 33 5.88 -16.06 -0.81
CA GLN A 33 5.46 -17.16 -1.67
C GLN A 33 4.81 -16.69 -2.98
N VAL A 34 4.06 -15.61 -2.94
CA VAL A 34 3.32 -15.15 -4.12
C VAL A 34 4.06 -14.02 -4.82
N LEU A 35 4.52 -13.03 -4.07
CA LEU A 35 5.21 -11.88 -4.64
C LEU A 35 6.70 -12.13 -4.86
N ARG A 36 7.22 -13.21 -4.29
CA ARG A 36 8.64 -13.60 -4.43
C ARG A 36 9.57 -12.48 -3.98
N ALA A 37 9.21 -11.82 -2.89
CA ALA A 37 9.97 -10.72 -2.31
C ALA A 37 10.31 -11.04 -0.85
N ASP A 38 11.10 -10.19 -0.23
CA ASP A 38 11.48 -10.34 1.17
C ASP A 38 10.68 -9.35 2.02
N PRO A 39 9.76 -9.83 2.91
CA PRO A 39 8.99 -8.91 3.73
C PRO A 39 9.84 -8.15 4.75
N CYS A 40 11.07 -8.53 4.95
CA CYS A 40 11.98 -7.92 5.92
C CYS A 40 13.06 -7.07 5.26
N ASP A 41 12.82 -6.56 4.07
CA ASP A 41 13.83 -5.79 3.33
C ASP A 41 13.78 -4.28 3.60
N GLY A 42 12.95 -3.84 4.53
CA GLY A 42 12.79 -2.41 4.82
C GLY A 42 11.78 -1.70 3.94
N SER A 43 11.23 -2.38 2.96
CA SER A 43 10.16 -1.83 2.12
C SER A 43 8.82 -1.95 2.80
N ALA A 44 7.92 -1.05 2.47
CA ALA A 44 6.51 -1.17 2.83
C ALA A 44 5.77 -1.92 1.74
N TYR A 45 4.92 -2.84 2.14
CA TYR A 45 4.06 -3.60 1.23
C TYR A 45 2.61 -3.26 1.51
N LEU A 46 1.90 -2.80 0.49
CA LEU A 46 0.50 -2.44 0.57
C LEU A 46 -0.37 -3.51 -0.06
N PHE A 47 -1.46 -3.83 0.61
CA PHE A 47 -2.42 -4.85 0.17
C PHE A 47 -3.82 -4.28 0.25
N ARG A 48 -4.69 -4.71 -0.64
CA ARG A 48 -6.11 -4.38 -0.57
C ARG A 48 -6.96 -5.63 -0.41
N ASN A 49 -8.11 -5.46 0.22
CA ASN A 49 -9.15 -6.51 0.21
C ASN A 49 -9.88 -6.51 -1.13
N LYS A 50 -10.74 -7.52 -1.35
CA LYS A 50 -11.48 -7.65 -2.62
C LYS A 50 -12.36 -6.45 -2.90
N ARG A 51 -13.01 -5.89 -1.88
CA ARG A 51 -13.90 -4.74 -2.04
C ARG A 51 -13.14 -3.45 -2.32
N GLY A 52 -11.84 -3.42 -2.05
CA GLY A 52 -11.01 -2.24 -2.28
C GLY A 52 -11.22 -1.11 -1.28
N ASN A 53 -11.95 -1.35 -0.19
CA ASN A 53 -12.19 -0.33 0.83
C ASN A 53 -11.27 -0.43 2.03
N ARG A 54 -10.39 -1.43 2.09
CA ARG A 54 -9.38 -1.61 3.13
C ARG A 54 -8.01 -1.76 2.51
N VAL A 55 -7.05 -1.07 3.10
CA VAL A 55 -5.64 -1.17 2.75
C VAL A 55 -4.88 -1.55 4.01
N LYS A 56 -3.97 -2.49 3.87
CA LYS A 56 -3.05 -2.87 4.94
C LYS A 56 -1.63 -2.59 4.50
N LEU A 57 -0.83 -2.05 5.41
CA LEU A 57 0.58 -1.77 5.19
C LEU A 57 1.39 -2.66 6.11
N LEU A 58 2.30 -3.43 5.53
CA LEU A 58 3.23 -4.28 6.24
C LEU A 58 4.63 -3.71 6.11
N LEU A 59 5.32 -3.50 7.23
CA LEU A 59 6.65 -2.92 7.23
C LEU A 59 7.49 -3.54 8.34
N TRP A 60 8.66 -4.05 7.97
CA TRP A 60 9.69 -4.52 8.90
C TRP A 60 10.67 -3.38 9.15
N ASP A 61 10.87 -3.02 10.42
CA ASP A 61 11.72 -1.88 10.80
C ASP A 61 13.10 -2.26 11.32
N GLY A 62 13.47 -3.53 11.18
CA GLY A 62 14.73 -4.07 11.70
C GLY A 62 14.61 -4.69 13.08
N ASN A 63 13.54 -4.44 13.79
CA ASN A 63 13.32 -4.95 15.14
C ASN A 63 11.93 -5.58 15.29
N GLY A 64 10.99 -5.22 14.48
CA GLY A 64 9.64 -5.73 14.56
C GLY A 64 8.86 -5.44 13.31
N VAL A 65 7.62 -5.90 13.30
CA VAL A 65 6.70 -5.77 12.16
C VAL A 65 5.62 -4.78 12.50
N TRP A 66 5.41 -3.84 11.61
CA TRP A 66 4.26 -2.94 11.64
C TRP A 66 3.19 -3.45 10.70
N LEU A 67 1.96 -3.51 11.18
CA LEU A 67 0.80 -3.75 10.35
C LEU A 67 -0.19 -2.63 10.62
N CYS A 68 -0.34 -1.76 9.65
CA CYS A 68 -1.29 -0.66 9.72
C CYS A 68 -2.42 -0.93 8.76
N GLN A 69 -3.62 -0.48 9.11
CA GLN A 69 -4.73 -0.64 8.19
C GLN A 69 -5.59 0.62 8.19
N ARG A 70 -6.17 0.88 7.05
CA ARG A 70 -7.11 1.97 6.85
C ARG A 70 -8.32 1.46 6.09
N ARG A 71 -9.49 1.85 6.57
CA ARG A 71 -10.75 1.52 5.91
C ARG A 71 -11.46 2.81 5.52
N LEU A 72 -11.94 2.87 4.28
CA LEU A 72 -12.79 3.95 3.83
C LEU A 72 -14.24 3.63 4.17
N HIS A 73 -14.96 4.60 4.69
CA HIS A 73 -16.40 4.45 4.93
C HIS A 73 -17.18 4.44 3.63
N ARG A 74 -16.72 5.20 2.65
CA ARG A 74 -17.36 5.30 1.33
C ARG A 74 -16.30 5.18 0.26
N GLY A 75 -16.67 4.56 -0.85
CA GLY A 75 -15.79 4.40 -1.97
C GLY A 75 -14.73 3.34 -1.76
N HIS A 76 -13.71 3.42 -2.55
CA HIS A 76 -12.61 2.47 -2.50
C HIS A 76 -11.31 3.17 -2.87
N PHE A 77 -10.20 2.53 -2.53
CA PHE A 77 -8.89 3.04 -2.89
C PHE A 77 -8.64 2.84 -4.39
N THR A 78 -7.94 3.78 -5.01
CA THR A 78 -7.51 3.63 -6.40
C THR A 78 -6.38 2.61 -6.44
N TRP A 79 -6.54 1.60 -7.29
CA TRP A 79 -5.58 0.49 -7.38
C TRP A 79 -5.17 0.29 -8.83
N PRO A 80 -3.92 -0.14 -9.08
CA PRO A 80 -3.49 -0.38 -10.46
C PRO A 80 -4.29 -1.50 -11.10
N ARG A 81 -4.40 -1.44 -12.42
CA ARG A 81 -5.03 -2.50 -13.17
C ARG A 81 -4.18 -3.76 -13.11
N PRO A 82 -4.80 -4.94 -13.29
CA PRO A 82 -4.04 -6.19 -13.35
C PRO A 82 -2.91 -6.11 -14.38
N GLY A 83 -1.77 -6.68 -14.01
CA GLY A 83 -0.56 -6.67 -14.80
C GLY A 83 0.52 -7.37 -14.00
N GLU A 84 1.58 -6.68 -13.66
CA GLU A 84 2.60 -7.24 -12.79
C GLU A 84 2.06 -7.44 -11.38
N ALA A 85 2.67 -8.37 -10.64
CA ALA A 85 2.25 -8.70 -9.28
C ALA A 85 2.52 -7.57 -8.27
N LEU A 86 3.56 -6.79 -8.52
CA LEU A 86 3.95 -5.66 -7.69
C LEU A 86 3.99 -4.38 -8.49
N PHE A 87 3.59 -3.30 -7.87
CA PHE A 87 3.64 -1.96 -8.44
C PHE A 87 4.37 -1.04 -7.48
N SER A 88 5.38 -0.31 -7.97
CA SER A 88 6.15 0.61 -7.15
C SER A 88 5.45 1.96 -7.05
N LEU A 89 5.35 2.48 -5.83
CA LEU A 89 4.78 3.81 -5.59
C LEU A 89 5.87 4.77 -5.12
N THR A 90 5.76 6.03 -5.54
CA THR A 90 6.54 7.10 -4.91
C THR A 90 5.95 7.43 -3.55
N ALA A 91 6.72 8.15 -2.73
CA ALA A 91 6.24 8.59 -1.43
C ALA A 91 4.99 9.48 -1.55
N GLU A 92 4.93 10.33 -2.58
CA GLU A 92 3.75 11.15 -2.81
C GLU A 92 2.54 10.34 -3.24
N GLN A 93 2.75 9.37 -4.15
CA GLN A 93 1.66 8.52 -4.62
C GLN A 93 1.04 7.73 -3.47
N TRP A 94 1.87 7.18 -2.57
CA TRP A 94 1.33 6.41 -1.48
C TRP A 94 0.54 7.27 -0.49
N GLN A 95 0.95 8.51 -0.28
CA GLN A 95 0.19 9.46 0.55
C GLN A 95 -1.18 9.74 -0.06
N TRP A 96 -1.25 9.91 -1.36
CA TRP A 96 -2.52 10.10 -2.06
C TRP A 96 -3.40 8.85 -1.98
N LEU A 97 -2.79 7.68 -2.16
CA LEU A 97 -3.52 6.43 -2.11
C LEU A 97 -4.19 6.25 -0.75
N VAL A 98 -3.45 6.42 0.34
CA VAL A 98 -4.00 6.21 1.68
C VAL A 98 -5.03 7.28 2.05
N ALA A 99 -4.97 8.44 1.43
CA ALA A 99 -5.98 9.48 1.61
C ALA A 99 -7.25 9.21 0.81
N GLY A 100 -7.27 8.18 -0.02
CA GLY A 100 -8.41 7.87 -0.88
C GLY A 100 -8.50 8.70 -2.14
N VAL A 101 -7.41 9.37 -2.50
CA VAL A 101 -7.32 10.22 -3.70
C VAL A 101 -6.73 9.40 -4.85
N ASP A 102 -7.11 9.74 -6.06
CA ASP A 102 -6.57 9.07 -7.25
C ASP A 102 -5.11 9.45 -7.46
N TRP A 103 -4.22 8.63 -6.91
CA TRP A 103 -2.78 8.84 -6.97
C TRP A 103 -2.21 8.65 -8.39
N GLN A 104 -2.94 8.00 -9.27
CA GLN A 104 -2.50 7.79 -10.66
C GLN A 104 -2.45 9.09 -11.45
N ARG A 105 -3.10 10.12 -10.95
CA ARG A 105 -3.10 11.44 -11.60
C ARG A 105 -1.93 12.33 -11.22
N LEU A 106 -1.02 11.83 -10.37
CA LEU A 106 0.11 12.64 -9.92
C LEU A 106 1.04 13.07 -11.04
N ASP A 107 1.14 12.27 -12.10
CA ASP A 107 2.00 12.59 -13.24
C ASP A 107 1.32 13.49 -14.27
N ALA A 108 0.04 13.80 -14.09
CA ALA A 108 -0.73 14.67 -14.95
C ALA A 108 -0.82 16.07 -14.35
N PRO A 109 -1.00 17.12 -15.16
CA PRO A 109 -1.27 18.44 -14.61
C PRO A 109 -2.52 18.38 -13.74
N PRO A 110 -2.54 19.09 -12.59
CA PRO A 110 -3.74 19.09 -11.76
C PRO A 110 -4.91 19.70 -12.51
N PRO A 111 -6.13 19.22 -12.24
CA PRO A 111 -7.32 19.88 -12.81
C PRO A 111 -7.42 21.33 -12.37
N ALA A 112 -8.06 22.16 -13.20
CA ALA A 112 -8.29 23.54 -12.85
C ALA A 112 -9.04 23.63 -11.52
N GLY A 113 -8.55 24.48 -10.60
CA GLY A 113 -9.15 24.61 -9.28
C GLY A 113 -8.71 23.57 -8.27
N SER A 114 -7.88 22.61 -8.68
CA SER A 114 -7.36 21.60 -7.77
C SER A 114 -6.39 22.21 -6.77
N ARG A 115 -6.48 21.74 -5.50
CA ARG A 115 -5.56 22.11 -4.43
C ARG A 115 -5.14 20.86 -3.70
N LEU A 116 -3.87 20.75 -3.51
CA LEU A 116 -3.31 19.59 -2.84
C LEU A 116 -2.56 19.99 -1.60
#